data_53da71f658c2985aa229884583b5708c
#
_entry.id   53da71f658c2985aa229884583b5708c
#
_cell.length_a   1.000
_cell.length_b   1.000
_cell.length_c   1.000
_cell.angle_alpha   90.00
_cell.angle_beta   90.00
_cell.angle_gamma   90.00
#
_symmetry.space_group_name_H-M   'P 1'
#
loop_
_entity.id
_entity.type
_entity.pdbx_description
1 polymer ?
#
loop_
_entity_poly.entity_id
_entity_poly.type
_entity_poly.pdbx_seq_one_letter_code
_entity_poly.pdbx_strand_id
1 'polypeptide(L)'
;VEGDTLLCISASGNSENVVRAAQYANENGGKSIGWVGFSGGKLKEVSTIALHLENEKGDYGPIEDMHMILDHMIVNYLAEDDEFLEIK
;
A
#
# COMPACT_ATOMS: atom_id res chain seq x y z
N VAL A 1 -14.00 -8.14 1.71
CA VAL A 1 -15.28 -8.33 1.00
C VAL A 1 -15.06 -8.12 -0.48
N GLU A 2 -15.75 -8.83 -1.30
CA GLU A 2 -15.64 -8.69 -2.75
C GLU A 2 -15.83 -7.24 -3.18
N GLY A 3 -14.90 -6.75 -4.01
CA GLY A 3 -14.90 -5.37 -4.46
C GLY A 3 -14.16 -4.39 -3.56
N ASP A 4 -13.76 -4.81 -2.38
CA ASP A 4 -12.98 -3.97 -1.48
C ASP A 4 -11.52 -3.92 -1.90
N THR A 5 -10.85 -2.85 -1.48
CA THR A 5 -9.41 -2.68 -1.72
C THR A 5 -8.70 -2.51 -0.38
N LEU A 6 -7.65 -3.28 -0.17
CA LEU A 6 -6.81 -3.20 1.02
C LEU A 6 -5.48 -2.52 0.66
N LEU A 7 -5.17 -1.45 1.36
CA LEU A 7 -3.86 -0.81 1.23
C LEU A 7 -2.93 -1.34 2.31
N CYS A 8 -1.81 -1.90 1.90
CA CYS A 8 -0.80 -2.45 2.78
C CYS A 8 0.48 -1.63 2.66
N ILE A 9 1.01 -1.19 3.78
CA ILE A 9 2.24 -0.39 3.80
C ILE A 9 3.29 -1.14 4.62
N SER A 10 4.41 -1.45 4.00
CA SER A 10 5.52 -2.12 4.67
C SER A 10 6.83 -1.74 4.01
N ALA A 11 7.75 -1.15 4.76
CA ALA A 11 9.05 -0.75 4.22
C ALA A 11 9.80 -1.96 3.64
N SER A 12 9.87 -3.07 4.37
CA SER A 12 10.56 -4.27 3.89
C SER A 12 9.72 -5.09 2.91
N GLY A 13 8.39 -4.99 3.00
CA GLY A 13 7.48 -5.85 2.25
C GLY A 13 7.44 -7.29 2.74
N ASN A 14 8.06 -7.58 3.89
CA ASN A 14 8.17 -8.94 4.42
C ASN A 14 7.49 -9.14 5.78
N SER A 15 6.76 -8.15 6.28
CA SER A 15 6.01 -8.28 7.52
C SER A 15 4.91 -9.33 7.32
N GLU A 16 5.00 -10.44 8.03
CA GLU A 16 4.13 -11.59 7.82
C GLU A 16 2.65 -11.24 7.95
N ASN A 17 2.28 -10.45 8.95
CA ASN A 17 0.90 -10.05 9.15
C ASN A 17 0.37 -9.23 7.97
N VAL A 18 1.17 -8.35 7.42
CA VAL A 18 0.79 -7.51 6.28
C VAL A 18 0.66 -8.35 5.01
N VAL A 19 1.62 -9.25 4.77
CA VAL A 19 1.57 -10.17 3.61
C VAL A 19 0.33 -11.05 3.67
N ARG A 20 0.03 -11.60 4.85
CA ARG A 20 -1.17 -12.44 5.03
C ARG A 20 -2.45 -11.66 4.79
N ALA A 21 -2.51 -10.40 5.24
CA ALA A 21 -3.68 -9.56 5.01
C ALA A 21 -3.91 -9.33 3.52
N ALA A 22 -2.85 -9.06 2.76
CA ALA A 22 -2.95 -8.89 1.32
C ALA A 22 -3.43 -10.16 0.62
N GLN A 23 -2.87 -11.30 1.00
CA GLN A 23 -3.29 -12.60 0.45
C GLN A 23 -4.75 -12.89 0.76
N TYR A 24 -5.19 -12.61 1.99
CA TYR A 24 -6.58 -12.82 2.39
C TYR A 24 -7.52 -11.95 1.55
N ALA A 25 -7.19 -10.67 1.36
CA ALA A 25 -8.01 -9.79 0.53
C ALA A 25 -8.13 -10.32 -0.89
N ASN A 26 -7.02 -10.75 -1.49
CA ASN A 26 -7.01 -11.29 -2.85
C ASN A 26 -7.87 -12.56 -2.98
N GLU A 27 -7.79 -13.45 -1.98
CA GLU A 27 -8.53 -14.72 -1.99
C GLU A 27 -10.03 -14.53 -1.80
N ASN A 28 -10.45 -13.41 -1.25
CA ASN A 28 -11.85 -13.12 -0.94
C ASN A 28 -12.48 -12.09 -1.89
N GLY A 29 -11.95 -11.99 -3.10
CA GLY A 29 -12.53 -11.17 -4.16
C GLY A 29 -12.20 -9.68 -4.09
N GLY A 30 -11.36 -9.29 -3.14
CA GLY A 30 -10.86 -7.92 -3.05
C GLY A 30 -9.57 -7.74 -3.84
N LYS A 31 -9.02 -6.55 -3.74
CA LYS A 31 -7.72 -6.22 -4.33
C LYS A 31 -6.79 -5.73 -3.25
N SER A 32 -5.49 -5.90 -3.45
CA SER A 32 -4.49 -5.37 -2.55
C SER A 32 -3.56 -4.41 -3.27
N ILE A 33 -3.24 -3.30 -2.60
CA ILE A 33 -2.25 -2.34 -3.06
C ILE A 33 -1.14 -2.36 -2.02
N GLY A 34 0.08 -2.64 -2.44
CA GLY A 34 1.24 -2.66 -1.54
C GLY A 34 2.12 -1.44 -1.77
N TRP A 35 2.39 -0.69 -0.71
CA TRP A 35 3.41 0.35 -0.71
C TRP A 35 4.63 -0.23 -0.01
N VAL A 36 5.70 -0.42 -0.75
CA VAL A 36 6.90 -1.11 -0.28
C VAL A 36 8.15 -0.29 -0.53
N GLY A 37 9.22 -0.69 0.12
CA GLY A 37 10.54 -0.11 -0.07
C GLY A 37 11.57 -1.19 -0.29
N PHE A 38 12.81 -0.86 -0.11
CA PHE A 38 13.95 -1.78 -0.27
C PHE A 38 13.83 -2.60 -1.56
N SER A 39 13.79 -3.91 -1.46
CA SER A 39 13.62 -4.81 -2.61
C SER A 39 12.16 -5.11 -2.94
N GLY A 40 11.22 -4.59 -2.15
CA GLY A 40 9.79 -4.85 -2.31
C GLY A 40 9.26 -6.05 -1.54
N GLY A 41 10.11 -7.03 -1.26
CA GLY A 41 9.77 -8.21 -0.50
C GLY A 41 8.60 -9.01 -1.05
N LYS A 42 8.02 -9.85 -0.22
CA LYS A 42 6.92 -10.71 -0.62
C LYS A 42 5.63 -9.93 -0.89
N LEU A 43 5.43 -8.81 -0.22
CA LEU A 43 4.26 -7.97 -0.44
C LEU A 43 4.19 -7.47 -1.88
N LYS A 44 5.34 -7.12 -2.47
CA LYS A 44 5.39 -6.71 -3.88
C LYS A 44 4.90 -7.82 -4.79
N GLU A 45 5.27 -9.07 -4.49
CA GLU A 45 4.88 -10.22 -5.32
C GLU A 45 3.40 -10.54 -5.22
N VAL A 46 2.81 -10.43 -4.02
CA VAL A 46 1.42 -10.86 -3.81
C VAL A 46 0.39 -9.77 -4.03
N SER A 47 0.79 -8.49 -4.00
CA SER A 47 -0.15 -7.38 -4.18
C SER A 47 -0.69 -7.31 -5.60
N THR A 48 -1.95 -6.93 -5.72
CA THR A 48 -2.55 -6.69 -7.04
C THR A 48 -1.82 -5.56 -7.76
N ILE A 49 -1.53 -4.50 -7.02
CA ILE A 49 -0.72 -3.37 -7.49
C ILE A 49 0.31 -3.07 -6.42
N ALA A 50 1.56 -2.87 -6.82
CA ALA A 50 2.62 -2.51 -5.89
C ALA A 50 3.23 -1.17 -6.28
N LEU A 51 3.31 -0.25 -5.32
CA LEU A 51 4.07 0.97 -5.46
C LEU A 51 5.39 0.77 -4.72
N HIS A 52 6.45 0.57 -5.47
CA HIS A 52 7.76 0.22 -4.94
C HIS A 52 8.72 1.41 -5.05
N LEU A 53 9.16 1.90 -3.90
CA LEU A 53 10.16 2.96 -3.83
C LEU A 53 11.48 2.32 -3.42
N GLU A 54 12.38 2.16 -4.37
CA GLU A 54 13.67 1.54 -4.12
C GLU A 54 14.52 2.41 -3.20
N ASN A 55 15.09 1.79 -2.17
CA ASN A 55 16.05 2.42 -1.29
C ASN A 55 16.90 1.35 -0.62
N GLU A 56 17.95 1.76 0.07
CA GLU A 56 18.88 0.84 0.68
C GLU A 56 18.22 0.06 1.81
N LYS A 57 18.45 -1.25 1.86
CA LYS A 57 17.87 -2.12 2.89
C LYS A 57 18.28 -1.66 4.29
N GLY A 58 17.27 -1.54 5.15
CA GLY A 58 17.47 -1.09 6.53
C GLY A 58 17.29 0.40 6.71
N ASP A 59 17.15 1.15 5.64
CA ASP A 59 17.02 2.60 5.68
C ASP A 59 15.54 2.98 5.83
N TYR A 60 15.00 2.71 7.03
CA TYR A 60 13.57 2.84 7.31
C TYR A 60 13.05 4.28 7.32
N GLY A 61 13.85 5.21 7.87
CA GLY A 61 13.41 6.59 7.97
C GLY A 61 12.97 7.18 6.63
N PRO A 62 13.82 7.18 5.61
CA PRO A 62 13.47 7.73 4.30
C PRO A 62 12.24 7.07 3.67
N ILE A 63 12.13 5.72 3.73
CA ILE A 63 11.00 5.05 3.10
C ILE A 63 9.70 5.32 3.84
N GLU A 64 9.74 5.40 5.15
CA GLU A 64 8.56 5.74 5.95
C GLU A 64 8.11 7.16 5.66
N ASP A 65 9.04 8.09 5.52
CA ASP A 65 8.75 9.47 5.15
C ASP A 65 8.12 9.56 3.77
N MET A 66 8.65 8.81 2.81
CA MET A 66 8.10 8.78 1.45
C MET A 66 6.69 8.22 1.43
N HIS A 67 6.42 7.15 2.17
CA HIS A 67 5.07 6.59 2.29
C HIS A 67 4.10 7.60 2.89
N MET A 68 4.55 8.38 3.89
CA MET A 68 3.73 9.40 4.50
C MET A 68 3.42 10.54 3.53
N ILE A 69 4.39 10.94 2.71
CA ILE A 69 4.19 11.94 1.66
C ILE A 69 3.14 11.46 0.66
N LEU A 70 3.23 10.20 0.23
CA LEU A 70 2.24 9.62 -0.68
C LEU A 70 0.85 9.62 -0.07
N ASP A 71 0.74 9.28 1.21
CA ASP A 71 -0.52 9.30 1.93
C ASP A 71 -1.16 10.69 1.88
N HIS A 72 -0.39 11.71 2.20
CA HIS A 72 -0.88 13.09 2.20
C HIS A 72 -1.28 13.56 0.80
N MET A 73 -0.52 13.20 -0.22
CA MET A 73 -0.83 13.55 -1.60
C MET A 73 -2.16 12.95 -2.04
N ILE A 74 -2.38 11.67 -1.73
CA ILE A 74 -3.60 10.97 -2.11
C ILE A 74 -4.80 11.54 -1.36
N VAL A 75 -4.66 11.78 -0.06
CA VAL A 75 -5.73 12.35 0.76
C VAL A 75 -6.13 13.73 0.24
N ASN A 76 -5.14 14.57 -0.07
CA ASN A 76 -5.42 15.89 -0.61
C ASN A 76 -6.10 15.84 -1.97
N TYR A 77 -5.66 14.93 -2.83
CA TYR A 77 -6.29 14.73 -4.14
C TYR A 77 -7.77 14.33 -3.99
N LEU A 78 -8.05 13.36 -3.12
CA LEU A 78 -9.41 12.91 -2.89
C LEU A 78 -10.29 13.99 -2.26
N ALA A 79 -9.71 14.81 -1.39
CA ALA A 79 -10.45 15.91 -0.75
C ALA A 79 -10.87 16.99 -1.76
N GLU A 80 -10.18 17.10 -2.88
CA GLU A 80 -10.50 18.05 -3.95
C GLU A 80 -11.47 17.45 -4.99
N ASP A 81 -11.76 16.16 -4.90
CA ASP A 81 -12.62 15.45 -5.85
C ASP A 81 -14.08 15.57 -5.40
N ASP A 82 -14.86 16.33 -6.14
CA ASP A 82 -16.28 16.56 -5.82
C ASP A 82 -17.08 15.28 -5.78
N GLU A 83 -16.81 14.35 -6.70
CA GLU A 83 -17.50 13.05 -6.73
C GLU A 83 -17.20 12.23 -5.49
N PHE A 84 -15.95 12.22 -5.05
CA PHE A 84 -15.56 11.53 -3.82
C PHE A 84 -16.24 12.15 -2.60
N LEU A 85 -16.29 13.48 -2.53
CA LEU A 85 -16.94 14.18 -1.41
C LEU A 85 -18.45 13.91 -1.36
N GLU A 86 -19.09 13.74 -2.50
CA GLU A 86 -20.51 13.41 -2.56
C GLU A 86 -20.82 12.01 -2.03
N ILE A 87 -19.90 11.08 -2.19
CA ILE A 87 -20.03 9.70 -1.73
C ILE A 87 -19.93 9.60 -0.21
N LYS A 88 -19.20 10.49 0.40
CA LYS A 88 -19.07 10.55 1.84
C LYS A 88 -20.37 10.96 2.48
#